data_530c8b55577e0302be43ce93a46ee1d2
#
_entry.id   530c8b55577e0302be43ce93a46ee1d2
#
_cell.length_a   1.000
_cell.length_b   1.000
_cell.length_c   1.000
_cell.angle_alpha   90.00
_cell.angle_beta   90.00
_cell.angle_gamma   90.00
#
_symmetry.space_group_name_H-M   'P 1'
#
loop_
_entity.id
_entity.type
_entity.pdbx_description
1 polymer ?
#
loop_
_entity_poly.entity_id
_entity_poly.type
_entity_poly.pdbx_seq_one_letter_code
_entity_poly.pdbx_strand_id
1 'polypeptide(L)'
;MGKRKYILVFVVLILLAVLYGIKEYNRKPTDLSMVNPEATISAVALITSFKGNEATANKTFLGKTVLVNGIISEIDNENDTLENIYLGDSTLLEKVSCSMDMSKSDEYKKLKQGQQISIKGFCTGYLQDVELNRCVIFPQKNK
;
A
#
# COMPACT_ATOMS: atom_id res chain seq x y z
N MET A 1 27.29 -35.98 -32.01
CA MET A 1 27.79 -34.80 -31.27
C MET A 1 26.77 -33.65 -31.14
N GLY A 2 25.64 -33.63 -31.84
CA GLY A 2 24.68 -32.50 -31.82
C GLY A 2 23.82 -32.42 -30.56
N LYS A 3 23.21 -33.51 -30.12
CA LYS A 3 22.18 -33.49 -29.05
C LYS A 3 22.69 -33.00 -27.68
N ARG A 4 23.91 -33.31 -27.31
CA ARG A 4 24.51 -32.85 -26.04
C ARG A 4 24.70 -31.33 -25.98
N LYS A 5 25.01 -30.69 -27.08
CA LYS A 5 25.15 -29.19 -27.15
C LYS A 5 23.81 -28.52 -26.93
N TYR A 6 22.73 -29.04 -27.51
CA TYR A 6 21.39 -28.49 -27.31
C TYR A 6 20.89 -28.65 -25.87
N ILE A 7 21.20 -29.77 -25.24
CA ILE A 7 20.88 -30.02 -23.83
C ILE A 7 21.62 -29.03 -22.93
N LEU A 8 22.91 -28.77 -23.17
CA LEU A 8 23.67 -27.75 -22.41
C LEU A 8 23.12 -26.35 -22.58
N VAL A 9 22.76 -25.96 -23.79
CA VAL A 9 22.14 -24.64 -24.06
C VAL A 9 20.81 -24.54 -23.33
N PHE A 10 19.99 -25.58 -23.36
CA PHE A 10 18.68 -25.58 -22.67
C PHE A 10 18.83 -25.50 -21.14
N VAL A 11 19.79 -26.20 -20.54
CA VAL A 11 20.10 -26.13 -19.11
C VAL A 11 20.57 -24.70 -18.73
N VAL A 12 21.42 -24.08 -19.53
CA VAL A 12 21.89 -22.71 -19.30
C VAL A 12 20.73 -21.71 -19.34
N LEU A 13 19.81 -21.86 -20.31
CA LEU A 13 18.63 -21.01 -20.39
C LEU A 13 17.70 -21.15 -19.17
N ILE A 14 17.50 -22.38 -18.68
CA ILE A 14 16.72 -22.60 -17.46
C ILE A 14 17.40 -21.97 -16.25
N LEU A 15 18.72 -22.12 -16.10
CA LEU A 15 19.47 -21.50 -15.01
C LEU A 15 19.35 -19.96 -15.03
N LEU A 16 19.47 -19.36 -16.22
CA LEU A 16 19.30 -17.91 -16.36
C LEU A 16 17.87 -17.46 -16.01
N ALA A 17 16.86 -18.20 -16.44
CA ALA A 17 15.47 -17.92 -16.10
C ALA A 17 15.20 -18.03 -14.58
N VAL A 18 15.76 -19.04 -13.92
CA VAL A 18 15.67 -19.23 -12.47
C VAL A 18 16.37 -18.09 -11.72
N LEU A 19 17.59 -17.74 -12.13
CA LEU A 19 18.34 -16.63 -11.54
C LEU A 19 17.62 -15.29 -11.70
N TYR A 20 17.01 -15.06 -12.87
CA TYR A 20 16.20 -13.88 -13.12
C TYR A 20 14.95 -13.86 -12.22
N GLY A 21 14.27 -15.00 -12.10
CA GLY A 21 13.10 -15.15 -11.23
C GLY A 21 13.42 -14.92 -9.75
N ILE A 22 14.55 -15.44 -9.26
CA ILE A 22 15.02 -15.23 -7.88
C ILE A 22 15.36 -13.74 -7.65
N LYS A 23 16.01 -13.09 -8.62
CA LYS A 23 16.33 -11.65 -8.53
C LYS A 23 15.07 -10.80 -8.45
N GLU A 24 14.06 -11.10 -9.27
CA GLU A 24 12.80 -10.34 -9.27
C GLU A 24 11.99 -10.63 -7.99
N TYR A 25 11.96 -11.87 -7.52
CA TYR A 25 11.31 -12.25 -6.28
C TYR A 25 11.92 -11.56 -5.04
N ASN A 26 13.25 -11.41 -5.01
CA ASN A 26 13.98 -10.74 -3.92
C ASN A 26 14.04 -9.22 -4.07
N ARG A 27 13.33 -8.65 -5.04
CA ARG A 27 13.26 -7.19 -5.20
C ARG A 27 12.59 -6.58 -3.97
N LYS A 28 13.35 -5.83 -3.19
CA LYS A 28 12.81 -5.13 -2.03
C LYS A 28 11.70 -4.18 -2.49
N PRO A 29 10.53 -4.20 -1.83
CA PRO A 29 9.48 -3.23 -2.13
C PRO A 29 10.03 -1.81 -2.02
N THR A 30 9.65 -0.95 -2.94
CA THR A 30 10.04 0.47 -2.89
C THR A 30 9.53 1.08 -1.60
N ASP A 31 10.42 1.69 -0.81
CA ASP A 31 10.03 2.42 0.41
C ASP A 31 9.20 3.64 0.00
N LEU A 32 7.91 3.59 0.31
CA LEU A 32 6.99 4.68 -0.02
C LEU A 32 7.30 5.97 0.72
N SER A 33 8.11 5.95 1.79
CA SER A 33 8.49 7.18 2.48
C SER A 33 9.20 8.18 1.56
N MET A 34 9.99 7.67 0.61
CA MET A 34 10.77 8.48 -0.34
C MET A 34 10.06 8.77 -1.67
N VAL A 35 8.92 8.13 -1.92
CA VAL A 35 8.16 8.31 -3.15
C VAL A 35 7.26 9.54 -3.02
N ASN A 36 7.26 10.42 -4.01
CA ASN A 36 6.29 11.52 -4.04
C ASN A 36 4.89 10.97 -4.31
N PRO A 37 3.86 11.42 -3.56
CA PRO A 37 2.49 11.01 -3.84
C PRO A 37 2.03 11.57 -5.19
N GLU A 38 1.36 10.74 -5.97
CA GLU A 38 0.77 11.12 -7.26
C GLU A 38 -0.56 11.86 -7.08
N ALA A 39 -1.22 11.64 -5.94
CA ALA A 39 -2.43 12.33 -5.54
C ALA A 39 -2.45 12.59 -4.04
N THR A 40 -3.08 13.70 -3.64
CA THR A 40 -3.34 14.04 -2.24
C THR A 40 -4.83 14.29 -2.06
N ILE A 41 -5.46 13.58 -1.14
CA ILE A 41 -6.91 13.62 -0.96
C ILE A 41 -7.28 13.35 0.50
N SER A 42 -8.47 13.80 0.94
CA SER A 42 -8.99 13.40 2.25
C SER A 42 -9.61 12.00 2.20
N ALA A 43 -9.62 11.28 3.32
CA ALA A 43 -10.23 9.95 3.41
C ALA A 43 -11.70 9.97 2.97
N VAL A 44 -12.47 10.95 3.43
CA VAL A 44 -13.90 11.10 3.06
C VAL A 44 -14.06 11.34 1.55
N ALA A 45 -13.24 12.21 0.95
CA ALA A 45 -13.32 12.48 -0.48
C ALA A 45 -12.91 11.26 -1.32
N LEU A 46 -11.93 10.49 -0.87
CA LEU A 46 -11.49 9.26 -1.54
C LEU A 46 -12.61 8.22 -1.53
N ILE A 47 -13.22 7.95 -0.37
CA ILE A 47 -14.39 7.07 -0.23
C ILE A 47 -15.52 7.53 -1.14
N THR A 48 -15.87 8.83 -1.10
CA THR A 48 -16.93 9.39 -1.93
C THR A 48 -16.66 9.22 -3.42
N SER A 49 -15.40 9.36 -3.84
CA SER A 49 -14.99 9.17 -5.24
C SER A 49 -15.26 7.73 -5.72
N PHE A 50 -14.89 6.74 -4.90
CA PHE A 50 -15.14 5.32 -5.23
C PHE A 50 -16.62 4.97 -5.21
N LYS A 51 -17.37 5.44 -4.22
CA LYS A 51 -18.82 5.22 -4.13
C LYS A 51 -19.58 5.89 -5.28
N GLY A 52 -19.17 7.07 -5.71
CA GLY A 52 -19.83 7.80 -6.77
C GLY A 52 -19.61 7.19 -8.16
N ASN A 53 -18.38 6.83 -8.47
CA ASN A 53 -18.04 6.16 -9.73
C ASN A 53 -16.71 5.42 -9.60
N GLU A 54 -16.80 4.13 -9.29
CA GLU A 54 -15.63 3.27 -9.09
C GLU A 54 -14.73 3.21 -10.34
N ALA A 55 -15.31 3.15 -11.54
CA ALA A 55 -14.51 3.09 -12.76
C ALA A 55 -13.65 4.35 -12.97
N THR A 56 -14.18 5.52 -12.63
CA THR A 56 -13.45 6.78 -12.70
C THR A 56 -12.42 6.89 -11.57
N ALA A 57 -12.79 6.49 -10.36
CA ALA A 57 -11.89 6.46 -9.21
C ALA A 57 -10.71 5.50 -9.45
N ASN A 58 -10.97 4.31 -10.00
CA ASN A 58 -9.93 3.36 -10.39
C ASN A 58 -8.94 3.98 -11.40
N LYS A 59 -9.40 4.68 -12.43
CA LYS A 59 -8.51 5.37 -13.39
C LYS A 59 -7.64 6.43 -12.70
N THR A 60 -8.17 7.05 -11.67
CA THR A 60 -7.50 8.16 -10.97
C THR A 60 -6.53 7.67 -9.92
N PHE A 61 -6.86 6.63 -9.15
CA PHE A 61 -6.15 6.25 -7.94
C PHE A 61 -5.54 4.84 -7.96
N LEU A 62 -6.17 3.88 -8.67
CA LEU A 62 -5.70 2.49 -8.67
C LEU A 62 -4.27 2.38 -9.21
N GLY A 63 -3.42 1.65 -8.50
CA GLY A 63 -2.03 1.45 -8.89
C GLY A 63 -1.11 2.65 -8.63
N LYS A 64 -1.59 3.71 -7.94
CA LYS A 64 -0.83 4.91 -7.65
C LYS A 64 -0.52 5.06 -6.16
N THR A 65 0.52 5.85 -5.89
CA THR A 65 0.86 6.27 -4.53
C THR A 65 0.00 7.48 -4.16
N VAL A 66 -0.85 7.31 -3.16
CA VAL A 66 -1.80 8.34 -2.71
C VAL A 66 -1.47 8.77 -1.28
N LEU A 67 -1.47 10.08 -1.04
CA LEU A 67 -1.40 10.66 0.30
C LEU A 67 -2.83 10.95 0.78
N VAL A 68 -3.26 10.23 1.80
CA VAL A 68 -4.60 10.37 2.37
C VAL A 68 -4.51 11.07 3.72
N ASN A 69 -5.28 12.14 3.86
CA ASN A 69 -5.44 12.88 5.13
C ASN A 69 -6.76 12.49 5.77
N GLY A 70 -6.74 12.06 7.01
CA GLY A 70 -7.95 11.62 7.70
C GLY A 70 -7.80 11.51 9.20
N ILE A 71 -8.90 11.16 9.85
CA ILE A 71 -8.95 10.85 11.27
C ILE A 71 -8.88 9.32 11.40
N ILE A 72 -8.09 8.83 12.33
CA ILE A 72 -8.05 7.41 12.66
C ILE A 72 -9.38 7.03 13.29
N SER A 73 -10.19 6.27 12.57
CA SER A 73 -11.47 5.74 13.06
C SER A 73 -11.30 4.45 13.83
N GLU A 74 -10.29 3.66 13.47
CA GLU A 74 -10.01 2.35 14.07
C GLU A 74 -8.55 1.97 13.87
N ILE A 75 -8.00 1.20 14.81
CA ILE A 75 -6.66 0.62 14.74
C ILE A 75 -6.82 -0.87 14.99
N ASP A 76 -6.39 -1.67 14.03
CA ASP A 76 -6.39 -3.12 14.13
C ASP A 76 -4.99 -3.61 14.51
N ASN A 77 -4.91 -4.30 15.65
CA ASN A 77 -3.68 -4.86 16.17
C ASN A 77 -3.84 -6.37 16.34
N GLU A 78 -3.07 -7.15 15.64
CA GLU A 78 -2.98 -8.58 15.88
C GLU A 78 -1.67 -8.90 16.62
N ASN A 79 -1.78 -9.62 17.75
CA ASN A 79 -0.63 -10.02 18.58
C ASN A 79 0.29 -8.86 18.97
N ASP A 80 -0.28 -7.73 19.38
CA ASP A 80 0.43 -6.48 19.70
C ASP A 80 1.20 -5.85 18.52
N THR A 81 0.93 -6.32 17.31
CA THR A 81 1.50 -5.78 16.09
C THR A 81 0.43 -5.04 15.32
N LEU A 82 0.67 -3.75 15.05
CA LEU A 82 -0.25 -2.94 14.28
C LEU A 82 -0.23 -3.38 12.81
N GLU A 83 -1.37 -3.88 12.32
CA GLU A 83 -1.50 -4.34 10.94
C GLU A 83 -2.21 -3.32 10.06
N ASN A 84 -3.35 -2.82 10.52
CA ASN A 84 -4.17 -1.91 9.73
C ASN A 84 -4.59 -0.68 10.53
N ILE A 85 -4.64 0.46 9.85
CA ILE A 85 -5.25 1.70 10.33
C ILE A 85 -6.40 2.03 9.39
N TYR A 86 -7.56 2.31 9.96
CA TYR A 86 -8.72 2.75 9.21
C TYR A 86 -8.90 4.26 9.36
N LEU A 87 -8.95 4.96 8.20
CA LEU A 87 -9.19 6.39 8.15
C LEU A 87 -10.62 6.67 7.68
N GLY A 88 -11.27 7.61 8.32
CA GLY A 88 -12.60 8.04 7.95
C GLY A 88 -13.38 8.58 9.13
N ASP A 89 -14.67 8.78 8.92
CA ASP A 89 -15.61 9.12 9.98
C ASP A 89 -16.09 7.82 10.66
N SER A 90 -16.02 7.77 11.98
CA SER A 90 -16.48 6.59 12.76
C SER A 90 -17.98 6.29 12.59
N THR A 91 -18.74 7.23 12.04
CA THR A 91 -20.18 7.05 11.75
C THR A 91 -20.45 6.45 10.38
N LEU A 92 -19.45 6.41 9.49
CA LEU A 92 -19.58 5.83 8.16
C LEU A 92 -19.22 4.33 8.21
N LEU A 93 -19.92 3.55 7.38
CA LEU A 93 -19.64 2.12 7.23
C LEU A 93 -18.34 1.89 6.46
N GLU A 94 -18.10 2.69 5.43
CA GLU A 94 -16.92 2.57 4.58
C GLU A 94 -15.79 3.46 5.11
N LYS A 95 -14.59 2.93 5.05
CA LYS A 95 -13.36 3.55 5.53
C LYS A 95 -12.26 3.47 4.46
N VAL A 96 -11.12 4.07 4.72
CA VAL A 96 -9.88 3.79 3.99
C VAL A 96 -9.05 2.86 4.86
N SER A 97 -8.91 1.62 4.43
CA SER A 97 -8.08 0.60 5.07
C SER A 97 -6.63 0.78 4.64
N CYS A 98 -5.76 1.01 5.59
CA CYS A 98 -4.33 1.25 5.38
C CYS A 98 -3.52 0.11 6.00
N SER A 99 -3.07 -0.85 5.19
CA SER A 99 -2.12 -1.87 5.62
C SER A 99 -0.73 -1.26 5.77
N MET A 100 -0.24 -1.25 7.01
CA MET A 100 0.98 -0.54 7.38
C MET A 100 2.25 -1.30 7.00
N ASP A 101 3.31 -0.56 6.65
CA ASP A 101 4.62 -1.16 6.42
C ASP A 101 5.26 -1.54 7.76
N MET A 102 5.31 -2.85 8.02
CA MET A 102 5.79 -3.42 9.27
C MET A 102 7.26 -3.12 9.56
N SER A 103 8.05 -2.71 8.57
CA SER A 103 9.44 -2.31 8.77
C SER A 103 9.58 -1.05 9.65
N LYS A 104 8.47 -0.33 9.88
CA LYS A 104 8.40 0.91 10.67
C LYS A 104 7.45 0.81 11.87
N SER A 105 7.20 -0.38 12.36
CA SER A 105 6.23 -0.66 13.44
C SER A 105 6.42 0.18 14.70
N ASP A 106 7.65 0.56 15.06
CA ASP A 106 7.90 1.40 16.23
C ASP A 106 7.35 2.83 16.14
N GLU A 107 7.20 3.35 14.92
CA GLU A 107 6.59 4.67 14.69
C GLU A 107 5.08 4.65 14.95
N TYR A 108 4.45 3.49 14.83
CA TYR A 108 2.99 3.32 14.89
C TYR A 108 2.46 3.11 16.32
N LYS A 109 3.32 2.72 17.26
CA LYS A 109 2.92 2.40 18.66
C LYS A 109 2.29 3.58 19.42
N LYS A 110 2.48 4.80 18.95
CA LYS A 110 1.98 6.02 19.59
C LYS A 110 0.68 6.54 19.01
N LEU A 111 0.17 5.89 17.97
CA LEU A 111 -1.05 6.30 17.30
C LEU A 111 -2.28 6.02 18.17
N LYS A 112 -3.26 6.88 18.05
CA LYS A 112 -4.52 6.76 18.80
C LYS A 112 -5.71 6.99 17.89
N GLN A 113 -6.80 6.29 18.18
CA GLN A 113 -8.09 6.55 17.57
C GLN A 113 -8.51 8.02 17.83
N GLY A 114 -9.11 8.66 16.85
CA GLY A 114 -9.49 10.08 16.87
C GLY A 114 -8.36 11.03 16.49
N GLN A 115 -7.12 10.54 16.30
CA GLN A 115 -5.99 11.37 15.88
C GLN A 115 -6.09 11.71 14.39
N GLN A 116 -5.85 12.98 14.04
CA GLN A 116 -5.68 13.36 12.63
C GLN A 116 -4.29 13.00 12.15
N ILE A 117 -4.21 12.36 10.99
CA ILE A 117 -2.97 11.83 10.42
C ILE A 117 -2.97 11.94 8.90
N SER A 118 -1.77 11.94 8.33
CA SER A 118 -1.55 11.77 6.89
C SER A 118 -0.83 10.46 6.65
N ILE A 119 -1.43 9.59 5.86
CA ILE A 119 -0.88 8.28 5.50
C ILE A 119 -0.65 8.24 4.00
N LYS A 120 0.53 7.81 3.60
CA LYS A 120 0.89 7.59 2.21
C LYS A 120 0.88 6.09 1.95
N GLY A 121 0.12 5.64 0.96
CA GLY A 121 -0.03 4.24 0.60
C GLY A 121 -0.23 4.03 -0.90
N PHE A 122 -0.07 2.80 -1.32
CA PHE A 122 -0.32 2.36 -2.69
C PHE A 122 -1.77 1.88 -2.81
N CYS A 123 -2.58 2.53 -3.64
CA CYS A 123 -3.99 2.19 -3.80
C CYS A 123 -4.15 0.90 -4.61
N THR A 124 -4.77 -0.11 -4.00
CA THR A 124 -4.99 -1.43 -4.59
C THR A 124 -6.43 -1.68 -5.01
N GLY A 125 -7.36 -0.82 -4.62
CA GLY A 125 -8.74 -0.90 -5.08
C GLY A 125 -9.77 -0.51 -4.03
N TYR A 126 -10.99 -0.96 -4.29
CA TYR A 126 -12.17 -0.75 -3.46
C TYR A 126 -13.02 -2.02 -3.47
N LEU A 127 -13.26 -2.59 -2.30
CA LEU A 127 -14.22 -3.68 -2.11
C LEU A 127 -15.37 -3.20 -1.23
N GLN A 128 -15.18 -3.23 0.07
CA GLN A 128 -16.06 -2.63 1.06
C GLN A 128 -15.44 -1.30 1.52
N ASP A 129 -14.13 -1.29 1.68
CA ASP A 129 -13.29 -0.16 2.00
C ASP A 129 -12.38 0.19 0.83
N VAL A 130 -11.84 1.40 0.81
CA VAL A 130 -10.73 1.74 -0.10
C VAL A 130 -9.45 1.19 0.47
N GLU A 131 -8.76 0.35 -0.28
CA GLU A 131 -7.58 -0.36 0.19
C GLU A 131 -6.28 0.34 -0.22
N LEU A 132 -5.46 0.63 0.76
CA LEU A 132 -4.10 1.12 0.60
C LEU A 132 -3.11 0.13 1.22
N ASN A 133 -2.09 -0.24 0.46
CA ASN A 133 -1.05 -1.16 0.91
C ASN A 133 0.29 -0.46 1.09
N ARG A 134 1.15 -1.08 1.92
CA ARG A 134 2.51 -0.59 2.24
C ARG A 134 2.50 0.84 2.77
N CYS A 135 1.55 1.12 3.63
CA CYS A 135 1.30 2.45 4.15
C CYS A 135 2.40 2.92 5.10
N VAL A 136 2.77 4.18 4.98
CA VAL A 136 3.71 4.87 5.87
C VAL A 136 3.11 6.18 6.34
N ILE A 137 3.42 6.55 7.58
CA ILE A 137 3.02 7.86 8.11
C ILE A 137 3.79 8.95 7.36
N PHE A 138 3.07 9.94 6.89
CA PHE A 138 3.66 11.14 6.32
C PHE A 138 3.70 12.23 7.40
N PRO A 139 4.89 12.67 7.84
CA PRO A 139 4.97 13.68 8.89
C PRO A 139 4.32 14.98 8.41
N GLN A 140 3.31 15.44 9.13
CA GLN A 140 2.78 16.78 8.92
C GLN A 140 3.82 17.78 9.42
N LYS A 141 4.34 18.62 8.53
CA LYS A 141 5.08 19.81 8.95
C LYS A 141 4.06 20.69 9.70
N ASN A 142 4.15 20.69 11.02
CA ASN A 142 3.46 21.71 11.81
C ASN A 142 3.95 23.07 11.31
N LYS A 143 3.00 23.86 10.79
CA LYS A 143 3.20 25.24 10.39
C LYS A 143 3.07 26.14 11.60
#